data_f0623bb05ee8e03b93b892d8fee9374c
#
_entry.id   f0623bb05ee8e03b93b892d8fee9374c
#
_cell.length_a   1.000
_cell.length_b   1.000
_cell.length_c   1.000
_cell.angle_alpha   90.00
_cell.angle_beta   90.00
_cell.angle_gamma   90.00
#
_symmetry.space_group_name_H-M   'P 1'
#
loop_
_entity.id
_entity.type
_entity.pdbx_description
1 polymer ?
#
loop_
_entity_poly.entity_id
_entity_poly.type
_entity_poly.pdbx_seq_one_letter_code
_entity_poly.pdbx_strand_id
1 'polypeptide(L)'
;MFDHRHLISLEKFPKKDIQQIIDTAFNFKEVLERPIKKVPSLQGKTIVNLFFENSTRTRISFELAQKRLSADTVNFSASTSSLKKGESFKDTAQNIEAMKIDA
;
A
#
# COMPACT_ATOMS: atom_id res chain seq x y z
N MET A 1 5.92 -12.05 -16.76
CA MET A 1 5.27 -12.08 -15.45
C MET A 1 6.00 -11.17 -14.46
N PHE A 2 5.28 -10.46 -13.62
CA PHE A 2 5.88 -9.58 -12.62
C PHE A 2 6.26 -10.40 -11.38
N ASP A 3 7.56 -10.55 -11.11
CA ASP A 3 8.04 -11.45 -10.06
C ASP A 3 8.54 -10.76 -8.79
N HIS A 4 8.30 -9.46 -8.65
CA HIS A 4 8.77 -8.73 -7.48
C HIS A 4 7.80 -8.84 -6.33
N ARG A 5 8.30 -9.26 -5.17
CA ARG A 5 7.51 -9.32 -3.95
C ARG A 5 7.52 -7.99 -3.20
N HIS A 6 8.62 -7.25 -3.32
CA HIS A 6 8.81 -5.98 -2.62
C HIS A 6 9.24 -4.90 -3.60
N LEU A 7 8.79 -3.68 -3.36
CA LEU A 7 9.21 -2.50 -4.11
C LEU A 7 9.91 -1.54 -3.15
N ILE A 8 11.21 -1.75 -2.97
CA ILE A 8 12.02 -0.95 -2.03
C ILE A 8 12.68 0.22 -2.75
N SER A 9 13.13 -0.02 -3.98
CA SER A 9 13.82 0.98 -4.79
C SER A 9 13.70 0.59 -6.26
N LEU A 10 13.81 1.57 -7.14
CA LEU A 10 13.79 1.34 -8.59
C LEU A 10 15.18 1.16 -9.18
N GLU A 11 16.22 1.28 -8.37
CA GLU A 11 17.61 1.32 -8.84
C GLU A 11 17.99 0.12 -9.70
N LYS A 12 17.57 -1.08 -9.29
CA LYS A 12 17.85 -2.32 -10.02
C LYS A 12 16.62 -2.93 -10.67
N PHE A 13 15.56 -2.15 -10.78
CA PHE A 13 14.33 -2.63 -11.40
C PHE A 13 14.48 -2.68 -12.91
N PRO A 14 14.20 -3.81 -13.58
CA PRO A 14 14.24 -3.85 -15.04
C PRO A 14 13.25 -2.87 -15.66
N LYS A 15 13.63 -2.26 -16.77
CA LYS A 15 12.78 -1.31 -17.48
C LYS A 15 11.41 -1.91 -17.84
N LYS A 16 11.39 -3.18 -18.23
CA LYS A 16 10.13 -3.87 -18.59
C LYS A 16 9.17 -3.94 -17.41
N ASP A 17 9.68 -4.09 -16.18
CA ASP A 17 8.84 -4.19 -14.99
C ASP A 17 8.29 -2.82 -14.59
N ILE A 18 9.10 -1.77 -14.74
CA ILE A 18 8.64 -0.39 -14.53
C ILE A 18 7.53 -0.08 -15.53
N GLN A 19 7.74 -0.44 -16.80
CA GLN A 19 6.74 -0.21 -17.83
C GLN A 19 5.45 -0.96 -17.55
N GLN A 20 5.55 -2.20 -17.04
CA GLN A 20 4.37 -2.98 -16.67
C GLN A 20 3.56 -2.29 -15.56
N ILE A 21 4.23 -1.72 -14.56
CA ILE A 21 3.55 -0.97 -13.49
C ILE A 21 2.81 0.22 -14.08
N ILE A 22 3.48 0.98 -14.94
CA ILE A 22 2.88 2.17 -15.55
C ILE A 22 1.69 1.78 -16.43
N ASP A 23 1.82 0.75 -17.24
CA ASP A 23 0.73 0.28 -18.10
C ASP A 23 -0.47 -0.20 -17.28
N THR A 24 -0.21 -0.90 -16.18
CA THR A 24 -1.26 -1.34 -15.26
C THR A 24 -1.97 -0.15 -14.64
N ALA A 25 -1.21 0.89 -14.26
CA ALA A 25 -1.79 2.12 -13.72
C ALA A 25 -2.72 2.80 -14.74
N PHE A 26 -2.32 2.86 -16.00
CA PHE A 26 -3.18 3.41 -17.06
C PHE A 26 -4.46 2.58 -17.22
N ASN A 27 -4.36 1.26 -17.14
CA ASN A 27 -5.54 0.40 -17.22
C ASN A 27 -6.50 0.65 -16.05
N PHE A 28 -5.98 0.85 -14.85
CA PHE A 28 -6.82 1.15 -13.69
C PHE A 28 -7.40 2.56 -13.71
N LYS A 29 -6.80 3.47 -14.47
CA LYS A 29 -7.31 4.85 -14.58
C LYS A 29 -8.77 4.88 -15.05
N GLU A 30 -9.15 3.95 -15.90
CA GLU A 30 -10.52 3.83 -16.43
C GLU A 30 -11.53 3.60 -15.29
N VAL A 31 -11.13 2.96 -14.20
CA VAL A 31 -12.02 2.72 -13.05
C VAL A 31 -12.54 4.04 -12.48
N LEU A 32 -11.72 5.10 -12.52
CA LEU A 32 -12.10 6.41 -12.00
C LEU A 32 -13.18 7.08 -12.82
N GLU A 33 -13.39 6.63 -14.05
CA GLU A 33 -14.43 7.18 -14.95
C GLU A 33 -15.76 6.46 -14.76
N ARG A 34 -15.82 5.42 -13.96
CA ARG A 34 -17.03 4.64 -13.73
C ARG A 34 -17.93 5.31 -12.69
N PRO A 35 -19.27 5.12 -12.78
CA PRO A 35 -20.18 5.55 -11.71
C PRO A 35 -19.79 4.94 -10.35
N ILE A 36 -19.40 3.67 -10.35
CA ILE A 36 -18.89 2.99 -9.16
C ILE A 36 -17.38 2.79 -9.35
N LYS A 37 -16.59 3.55 -8.61
CA LYS A 37 -15.13 3.59 -8.74
C LYS A 37 -14.49 2.50 -7.88
N LYS A 38 -14.88 1.23 -8.12
CA LYS A 38 -14.43 0.11 -7.31
C LYS A 38 -14.37 -1.17 -8.13
N VAL A 39 -13.32 -1.96 -7.92
CA VAL A 39 -13.15 -3.28 -8.52
C VAL A 39 -12.67 -4.26 -7.45
N PRO A 40 -12.92 -5.58 -7.58
CA PRO A 40 -12.64 -6.55 -6.53
C PRO A 40 -11.22 -7.13 -6.54
N SER A 41 -10.27 -6.48 -7.19
CA SER A 41 -8.92 -7.04 -7.41
C SER A 41 -8.21 -7.47 -6.12
N LEU A 42 -8.42 -6.75 -5.01
CA LEU A 42 -7.78 -7.06 -3.73
C LEU A 42 -8.79 -7.44 -2.65
N GLN A 43 -9.96 -7.91 -3.06
CA GLN A 43 -10.96 -8.35 -2.10
C GLN A 43 -10.42 -9.48 -1.21
N GLY A 44 -10.58 -9.35 0.09
CA GLY A 44 -10.07 -10.30 1.06
C GLY A 44 -8.63 -10.06 1.48
N LYS A 45 -7.96 -9.06 0.91
CA LYS A 45 -6.59 -8.70 1.29
C LYS A 45 -6.59 -7.56 2.30
N THR A 46 -5.69 -7.63 3.28
CA THR A 46 -5.50 -6.59 4.28
C THR A 46 -4.18 -5.90 4.05
N ILE A 47 -4.22 -4.57 3.93
CA ILE A 47 -3.04 -3.75 3.69
C ILE A 47 -2.89 -2.77 4.84
N VAL A 48 -1.66 -2.68 5.38
CA VAL A 48 -1.34 -1.71 6.43
C VAL A 48 -0.44 -0.63 5.85
N ASN A 49 -0.83 0.61 6.08
CA ASN A 49 -0.03 1.77 5.69
C ASN A 49 0.74 2.28 6.91
N LEU A 50 2.07 2.27 6.80
CA LEU A 50 2.95 2.77 7.85
C LEU A 50 3.55 4.09 7.37
N PHE A 51 3.07 5.20 7.92
CA PHE A 51 3.55 6.53 7.53
C PHE A 51 4.31 7.18 8.69
N PHE A 52 5.53 7.66 8.40
CA PHE A 52 6.39 8.32 9.36
C PHE A 52 6.54 9.81 9.10
N GLU A 53 5.86 10.31 8.09
CA GLU A 53 5.86 11.72 7.75
C GLU A 53 4.42 12.23 7.59
N ASN A 54 4.24 13.54 7.75
CA ASN A 54 2.91 14.15 7.68
C ASN A 54 2.53 14.52 6.24
N SER A 55 2.43 13.52 5.37
CA SER A 55 1.97 13.75 4.00
C SER A 55 0.52 13.29 3.87
N THR A 56 -0.40 14.24 3.99
CA THR A 56 -1.83 13.97 3.83
C THR A 56 -2.16 13.43 2.45
N ARG A 57 -1.55 14.03 1.42
CA ARG A 57 -1.79 13.62 0.03
C ARG A 57 -1.36 12.18 -0.20
N THR A 58 -0.15 11.83 0.22
CA THR A 58 0.38 10.48 0.03
C THR A 58 -0.49 9.47 0.75
N ARG A 59 -0.82 9.73 2.02
CA ARG A 59 -1.64 8.83 2.82
C ARG A 59 -3.00 8.59 2.19
N ILE A 60 -3.68 9.66 1.79
CA ILE A 60 -5.01 9.56 1.17
C ILE A 60 -4.94 8.83 -0.16
N SER A 61 -3.91 9.08 -0.97
CA SER A 61 -3.74 8.42 -2.27
C SER A 61 -3.64 6.91 -2.12
N PHE A 62 -2.81 6.43 -1.20
CA PHE A 62 -2.67 5.00 -0.95
C PHE A 62 -3.96 4.41 -0.39
N GLU A 63 -4.57 5.07 0.58
CA GLU A 63 -5.81 4.59 1.19
C GLU A 63 -6.94 4.46 0.17
N LEU A 64 -7.14 5.48 -0.67
CA LEU A 64 -8.17 5.45 -1.70
C LEU A 64 -7.91 4.36 -2.74
N ALA A 65 -6.67 4.23 -3.19
CA ALA A 65 -6.31 3.20 -4.16
C ALA A 65 -6.64 1.81 -3.63
N GLN A 66 -6.27 1.54 -2.38
CA GLN A 66 -6.53 0.26 -1.74
C GLN A 66 -8.02 -0.02 -1.60
N LYS A 67 -8.79 0.98 -1.17
CA LYS A 67 -10.25 0.84 -1.02
C LYS A 67 -10.94 0.64 -2.37
N ARG A 68 -10.49 1.32 -3.40
CA ARG A 68 -11.04 1.16 -4.76
C ARG A 68 -10.72 -0.22 -5.35
N LEU A 69 -9.68 -0.87 -4.87
CA LEU A 69 -9.35 -2.24 -5.24
C LEU A 69 -9.99 -3.26 -4.29
N SER A 70 -10.83 -2.81 -3.37
CA SER A 70 -11.57 -3.63 -2.40
C SER A 70 -10.71 -4.28 -1.31
N ALA A 71 -9.54 -3.72 -1.02
CA ALA A 71 -8.73 -4.16 0.10
C ALA A 71 -9.26 -3.60 1.41
N ASP A 72 -9.03 -4.33 2.50
CA ASP A 72 -9.18 -3.79 3.84
C ASP A 72 -7.93 -2.97 4.15
N THR A 73 -8.14 -1.74 4.61
CA THR A 73 -7.05 -0.79 4.82
C THR A 73 -6.91 -0.41 6.29
N VAL A 74 -5.71 -0.52 6.82
CA VAL A 74 -5.39 -0.11 8.18
C VAL A 74 -4.27 0.92 8.13
N ASN A 75 -4.48 2.06 8.78
CA ASN A 75 -3.50 3.13 8.82
C ASN A 75 -2.82 3.19 10.20
N PHE A 76 -1.51 3.36 10.18
CA PHE A 76 -0.69 3.49 11.38
C PHE A 76 0.14 4.77 11.27
N SER A 77 0.15 5.57 12.34
CA SER A 77 0.97 6.79 12.39
C SER A 77 2.00 6.69 13.50
N ALA A 78 3.26 6.85 13.14
CA ALA A 78 4.37 6.76 14.09
C ALA A 78 4.35 7.89 15.14
N SER A 79 3.78 9.05 14.81
CA SER A 79 3.79 10.21 15.69
C SER A 79 2.94 10.03 16.94
N THR A 80 1.97 9.11 16.94
CA THR A 80 1.06 8.87 18.06
C THR A 80 1.12 7.44 18.55
N SER A 81 2.15 6.70 18.16
CA SER A 81 2.19 5.26 18.28
C SER A 81 3.08 4.77 19.41
N SER A 82 3.20 3.45 19.50
CA SER A 82 4.05 2.72 20.43
C SER A 82 5.53 3.09 20.36
N LEU A 83 6.00 3.76 19.31
CA LEU A 83 7.37 4.26 19.26
C LEU A 83 7.67 5.22 20.41
N LYS A 84 6.67 6.01 20.83
CA LYS A 84 6.80 6.90 21.98
C LYS A 84 6.90 6.14 23.30
N LYS A 85 6.53 4.87 23.31
CA LYS A 85 6.59 4.00 24.49
C LYS A 85 7.87 3.16 24.51
N GLY A 86 8.84 3.49 23.66
CA GLY A 86 10.11 2.77 23.60
C GLY A 86 10.11 1.56 22.69
N GLU A 87 9.02 1.28 22.01
CA GLU A 87 8.95 0.18 21.05
C GLU A 87 9.72 0.56 19.78
N SER A 88 10.59 -0.33 19.29
CA SER A 88 11.33 -0.07 18.06
C SER A 88 10.44 -0.25 16.84
N PHE A 89 10.83 0.37 15.72
CA PHE A 89 10.12 0.19 14.45
C PHE A 89 10.04 -1.29 14.06
N LYS A 90 11.13 -2.03 14.28
CA LYS A 90 11.16 -3.46 13.99
C LYS A 90 10.12 -4.22 14.81
N ASP A 91 10.01 -3.91 16.10
CA ASP A 91 9.04 -4.56 16.99
C ASP A 91 7.60 -4.25 16.54
N THR A 92 7.33 -2.99 16.19
CA THR A 92 6.03 -2.58 15.68
C THR A 92 5.68 -3.33 14.41
N ALA A 93 6.61 -3.40 13.45
CA ALA A 93 6.39 -4.11 12.20
C ALA A 93 6.13 -5.61 12.42
N GLN A 94 6.87 -6.24 13.33
CA GLN A 94 6.69 -7.64 13.64
C GLN A 94 5.35 -7.92 14.31
N ASN A 95 4.90 -7.04 15.18
CA ASN A 95 3.58 -7.17 15.81
C ASN A 95 2.46 -7.07 14.79
N ILE A 96 2.59 -6.15 13.83
CA ILE A 96 1.62 -5.99 12.76
C ILE A 96 1.63 -7.22 11.85
N GLU A 97 2.80 -7.72 11.50
CA GLU A 97 2.93 -8.92 10.68
C GLU A 97 2.23 -10.12 11.33
N ALA A 98 2.36 -10.24 12.66
CA ALA A 98 1.73 -11.32 13.41
C ALA A 98 0.19 -11.29 13.35
N MET A 99 -0.41 -10.16 12.97
CA MET A 99 -1.86 -10.02 12.82
C MET A 99 -2.36 -10.58 11.49
N LYS A 100 -1.50 -11.24 10.72
CA LYS A 100 -1.84 -11.90 9.46
C LYS A 100 -2.34 -10.96 8.39
N ILE A 101 -1.68 -9.83 8.25
CA ILE A 101 -1.91 -8.92 7.13
C ILE A 101 -1.24 -9.46 5.87
N ASP A 102 -1.64 -8.96 4.70
CA ASP A 102 -1.10 -9.40 3.41
C ASP A 102 0.01 -8.48 2.91
N ALA A 103 -0.08 -7.17 3.18
CA ALA A 103 0.92 -6.20 2.73
C ALA A 103 0.91 -4.95 3.58
#